data_a4f825c89ca95af1e7f52d83877a5532
#
_entry.id   a4f825c89ca95af1e7f52d83877a5532
#
_cell.length_a   1.000
_cell.length_b   1.000
_cell.length_c   1.000
_cell.angle_alpha   90.00
_cell.angle_beta   90.00
_cell.angle_gamma   90.00
#
_symmetry.space_group_name_H-M   'P 1'
#
loop_
_entity.id
_entity.type
_entity.pdbx_description
1 polymer ?
#
loop_
_entity_poly.entity_id
_entity_poly.type
_entity_poly.pdbx_seq_one_letter_code
_entity_poly.pdbx_strand_id
1 'polypeptide(L)'
;MMIGNTLILAFREIRRNVMRSFLTILGIIIGVAAVIIMVTIGSGATVSVRQQIAGMGSNLLMVVPGKRLGPGQPSGGVPFKQSDAEAIGREVGSLRSVSPVSSKSVKAIFGNQNWTTQVTGTDRSYIEATNRVIRLGRLFSESEVRAGAAVCITGETVVKKLFGGQNALGEKIRLEKISCEIIGILQGKGQNSMGQDQDDIVILPLATYHRRIAGNTDVGMIQISVQDGASTEK
;
A
#
# COMPACT_ATOMS: atom_id res chain seq x y z
N MET A 1 -15.89 10.78 63.49
CA MET A 1 -16.05 9.47 64.14
C MET A 1 -16.99 8.48 63.43
N MET A 2 -17.92 8.93 62.61
CA MET A 2 -18.89 8.03 61.92
C MET A 2 -18.27 7.13 60.82
N ILE A 3 -17.30 7.62 60.01
CA ILE A 3 -16.70 6.86 58.88
C ILE A 3 -15.94 5.63 59.36
N GLY A 4 -15.22 5.67 60.48
CA GLY A 4 -14.48 4.54 61.04
C GLY A 4 -15.38 3.38 61.46
N ASN A 5 -16.52 3.67 62.10
CA ASN A 5 -17.46 2.65 62.51
C ASN A 5 -18.16 1.98 61.32
N THR A 6 -18.44 2.73 60.25
CA THR A 6 -19.04 2.21 59.00
C THR A 6 -18.10 1.25 58.27
N LEU A 7 -16.80 1.57 58.23
CA LEU A 7 -15.78 0.68 57.65
C LEU A 7 -15.62 -0.62 58.43
N ILE A 8 -15.61 -0.55 59.75
CA ILE A 8 -15.49 -1.75 60.59
C ILE A 8 -16.72 -2.66 60.42
N LEU A 9 -17.93 -2.07 60.39
CA LEU A 9 -19.16 -2.82 60.13
C LEU A 9 -19.16 -3.48 58.73
N ALA A 10 -18.73 -2.77 57.69
CA ALA A 10 -18.61 -3.31 56.36
C ALA A 10 -17.63 -4.50 56.29
N PHE A 11 -16.47 -4.41 56.94
CA PHE A 11 -15.49 -5.49 57.04
C PHE A 11 -16.04 -6.71 57.79
N ARG A 12 -16.84 -6.50 58.82
CA ARG A 12 -17.48 -7.56 59.64
C ARG A 12 -18.55 -8.30 58.83
N GLU A 13 -19.33 -7.62 58.00
CA GLU A 13 -20.32 -8.23 57.12
C GLU A 13 -19.67 -9.03 55.97
N ILE A 14 -18.59 -8.53 55.40
CA ILE A 14 -17.80 -9.26 54.38
C ILE A 14 -17.28 -10.58 54.98
N ARG A 15 -16.74 -10.56 56.19
CA ARG A 15 -16.23 -11.75 56.88
C ARG A 15 -17.31 -12.74 57.25
N ARG A 16 -18.54 -12.29 57.57
CA ARG A 16 -19.66 -13.15 57.92
C ARG A 16 -20.25 -13.90 56.73
N ASN A 17 -20.14 -13.34 55.50
CA ASN A 17 -20.71 -13.90 54.28
C ASN A 17 -19.67 -13.96 53.14
N VAL A 18 -18.53 -14.59 53.39
CA VAL A 18 -17.37 -14.63 52.49
C VAL A 18 -17.72 -15.09 51.08
N MET A 19 -18.53 -16.14 50.95
CA MET A 19 -18.90 -16.66 49.62
C MET A 19 -19.75 -15.69 48.82
N ARG A 20 -20.67 -14.97 49.43
CA ARG A 20 -21.48 -13.96 48.75
C ARG A 20 -20.63 -12.78 48.31
N SER A 21 -19.77 -12.30 49.20
CA SER A 21 -18.87 -11.20 48.90
C SER A 21 -17.89 -11.54 47.79
N PHE A 22 -17.34 -12.76 47.82
CA PHE A 22 -16.46 -13.24 46.78
C PHE A 22 -17.16 -13.31 45.39
N LEU A 23 -18.37 -13.89 45.35
CA LEU A 23 -19.14 -13.99 44.10
C LEU A 23 -19.51 -12.61 43.53
N THR A 24 -19.87 -11.65 44.42
CA THR A 24 -20.21 -10.29 43.96
C THR A 24 -18.99 -9.55 43.41
N ILE A 25 -17.86 -9.62 44.12
CA ILE A 25 -16.60 -9.00 43.67
C ILE A 25 -16.14 -9.65 42.34
N LEU A 26 -16.19 -11.00 42.26
CA LEU A 26 -15.84 -11.71 41.05
C LEU A 26 -16.72 -11.30 39.85
N GLY A 27 -18.03 -11.14 40.05
CA GLY A 27 -18.96 -10.65 39.04
C GLY A 27 -18.61 -9.26 38.54
N ILE A 28 -18.26 -8.35 39.46
CA ILE A 28 -17.85 -6.99 39.11
C ILE A 28 -16.52 -6.99 38.35
N ILE A 29 -15.54 -7.77 38.80
CA ILE A 29 -14.24 -7.87 38.10
C ILE A 29 -14.41 -8.42 36.68
N ILE A 30 -15.19 -9.49 36.50
CA ILE A 30 -15.46 -10.05 35.17
C ILE A 30 -16.19 -9.03 34.29
N GLY A 31 -17.20 -8.34 34.82
CA GLY A 31 -17.95 -7.34 34.06
C GLY A 31 -17.07 -6.16 33.62
N VAL A 32 -16.28 -5.61 34.52
CA VAL A 32 -15.36 -4.49 34.19
C VAL A 32 -14.27 -4.95 33.25
N ALA A 33 -13.67 -6.13 33.47
CA ALA A 33 -12.65 -6.67 32.58
C ALA A 33 -13.19 -6.88 31.16
N ALA A 34 -14.40 -7.43 31.02
CA ALA A 34 -15.03 -7.64 29.72
C ALA A 34 -15.23 -6.33 28.95
N VAL A 35 -15.68 -5.26 29.62
CA VAL A 35 -15.85 -3.94 29.01
C VAL A 35 -14.51 -3.34 28.59
N ILE A 36 -13.49 -3.42 29.44
CA ILE A 36 -12.15 -2.91 29.12
C ILE A 36 -11.58 -3.65 27.90
N ILE A 37 -11.67 -4.98 27.87
CA ILE A 37 -11.20 -5.80 26.74
C ILE A 37 -11.94 -5.39 25.45
N MET A 38 -13.25 -5.29 25.50
CA MET A 38 -14.06 -4.92 24.33
C MET A 38 -13.68 -3.52 23.78
N VAL A 39 -13.54 -2.52 24.65
CA VAL A 39 -13.16 -1.16 24.25
C VAL A 39 -11.73 -1.12 23.72
N THR A 40 -10.81 -1.86 24.34
CA THR A 40 -9.40 -1.91 23.91
C THR A 40 -9.26 -2.57 22.54
N ILE A 41 -9.92 -3.70 22.31
CA ILE A 41 -9.92 -4.38 21.01
C ILE A 41 -10.57 -3.49 19.95
N GLY A 42 -11.72 -2.86 20.25
CA GLY A 42 -12.42 -1.98 19.32
C GLY A 42 -11.58 -0.75 18.93
N SER A 43 -10.94 -0.11 19.90
CA SER A 43 -10.05 1.04 19.63
C SER A 43 -8.80 0.62 18.85
N GLY A 44 -8.19 -0.51 19.18
CA GLY A 44 -7.04 -1.06 18.45
C GLY A 44 -7.37 -1.38 16.99
N ALA A 45 -8.52 -2.01 16.73
CA ALA A 45 -9.00 -2.28 15.37
C ALA A 45 -9.21 -0.97 14.58
N THR A 46 -9.82 0.04 15.19
CA THR A 46 -10.06 1.35 14.54
C THR A 46 -8.75 2.05 14.18
N VAL A 47 -7.76 2.04 15.08
CA VAL A 47 -6.44 2.61 14.82
C VAL A 47 -5.74 1.86 13.68
N SER A 48 -5.78 0.53 13.68
CA SER A 48 -5.19 -0.30 12.63
C SER A 48 -5.80 0.00 11.26
N VAL A 49 -7.13 0.08 11.17
CA VAL A 49 -7.83 0.44 9.93
C VAL A 49 -7.47 1.85 9.45
N ARG A 50 -7.43 2.83 10.36
CA ARG A 50 -7.01 4.20 10.01
C ARG A 50 -5.58 4.25 9.49
N GLN A 51 -4.65 3.51 10.10
CA GLN A 51 -3.27 3.43 9.63
C GLN A 51 -3.15 2.77 8.26
N GLN A 52 -3.95 1.72 7.99
CA GLN A 52 -4.00 1.08 6.67
C GLN A 52 -4.54 2.04 5.60
N ILE A 53 -5.61 2.77 5.89
CA ILE A 53 -6.17 3.78 4.98
C ILE A 53 -5.17 4.91 4.74
N ALA A 54 -4.54 5.43 5.78
CA ALA A 54 -3.50 6.46 5.66
C ALA A 54 -2.28 5.97 4.86
N GLY A 55 -1.90 4.69 5.02
CA GLY A 55 -0.81 4.06 4.27
C GLY A 55 -1.10 3.88 2.78
N MET A 56 -2.36 3.77 2.38
CA MET A 56 -2.76 3.71 0.96
C MET A 56 -2.73 5.09 0.27
N GLY A 57 -2.66 6.19 1.04
CA GLY A 57 -2.84 7.55 0.55
C GLY A 57 -4.34 7.90 0.50
N SER A 58 -4.81 8.69 1.47
CA SER A 58 -6.23 9.05 1.61
C SER A 58 -6.81 9.78 0.39
N ASN A 59 -5.95 10.28 -0.50
CA ASN A 59 -6.31 11.12 -1.63
C ASN A 59 -5.92 10.50 -2.98
N LEU A 60 -5.82 9.15 -3.04
CA LEU A 60 -5.48 8.44 -4.26
C LEU A 60 -6.73 8.05 -5.03
N LEU A 61 -6.86 8.57 -6.25
CA LEU A 61 -7.87 8.17 -7.21
C LEU A 61 -7.23 7.28 -8.28
N MET A 62 -7.93 6.20 -8.64
CA MET A 62 -7.53 5.30 -9.71
C MET A 62 -8.53 5.40 -10.85
N VAL A 63 -8.09 5.92 -11.99
CA VAL A 63 -8.88 6.02 -13.21
C VAL A 63 -8.53 4.84 -14.10
N VAL A 64 -9.52 4.00 -14.39
CA VAL A 64 -9.37 2.83 -15.25
C VAL A 64 -10.21 2.98 -16.50
N PRO A 65 -9.81 2.39 -17.64
CA PRO A 65 -10.60 2.44 -18.86
C PRO A 65 -11.98 1.84 -18.64
N GLY A 66 -13.03 2.58 -18.98
CA GLY A 66 -14.41 2.12 -18.84
C GLY A 66 -14.70 0.93 -19.74
N LYS A 67 -15.44 -0.07 -19.26
CA LYS A 67 -15.97 -1.14 -20.10
C LYS A 67 -17.17 -0.60 -20.88
N ARG A 68 -17.13 -0.63 -22.22
CA ARG A 68 -18.33 -0.41 -23.03
C ARG A 68 -19.25 -1.62 -22.87
N LEU A 69 -20.37 -1.42 -22.19
CA LEU A 69 -21.44 -2.41 -22.06
C LEU A 69 -22.39 -2.25 -23.26
N GLY A 70 -22.27 -3.11 -24.27
CA GLY A 70 -23.20 -3.15 -25.40
C GLY A 70 -23.10 -4.47 -26.16
N PRO A 71 -24.19 -4.99 -26.76
CA PRO A 71 -24.16 -6.21 -27.55
C PRO A 71 -23.23 -6.04 -28.77
N GLY A 72 -22.25 -6.94 -28.92
CA GLY A 72 -21.31 -6.97 -30.05
C GLY A 72 -20.09 -6.06 -29.90
N GLN A 73 -19.85 -5.42 -28.76
CA GLN A 73 -18.64 -4.66 -28.50
C GLN A 73 -17.57 -5.51 -27.79
N PRO A 74 -16.26 -5.37 -28.15
CA PRO A 74 -15.20 -6.04 -27.40
C PRO A 74 -15.25 -5.59 -25.95
N SER A 75 -15.11 -6.56 -25.04
CA SER A 75 -15.24 -6.38 -23.58
C SER A 75 -14.11 -5.55 -22.90
N GLY A 76 -13.36 -4.74 -23.65
CA GLY A 76 -12.29 -3.87 -23.17
C GLY A 76 -12.55 -2.41 -23.52
N GLY A 77 -12.42 -1.50 -22.55
CA GLY A 77 -12.36 -0.06 -22.83
C GLY A 77 -11.15 0.28 -23.69
N VAL A 78 -11.20 1.42 -24.38
CA VAL A 78 -10.03 1.96 -25.09
C VAL A 78 -8.95 2.27 -24.05
N PRO A 79 -7.74 1.70 -24.15
CA PRO A 79 -6.65 2.00 -23.22
C PRO A 79 -6.32 3.49 -23.24
N PHE A 80 -5.90 4.01 -22.12
CA PHE A 80 -5.37 5.36 -22.06
C PHE A 80 -4.02 5.45 -22.78
N LYS A 81 -3.65 6.66 -23.15
CA LYS A 81 -2.32 7.03 -23.62
C LYS A 81 -1.61 7.89 -22.58
N GLN A 82 -0.30 8.00 -22.67
CA GLN A 82 0.45 8.88 -21.80
C GLN A 82 -0.02 10.34 -21.90
N SER A 83 -0.42 10.78 -23.11
CA SER A 83 -1.00 12.09 -23.35
C SER A 83 -2.25 12.39 -22.54
N ASP A 84 -3.04 11.36 -22.22
CA ASP A 84 -4.28 11.54 -21.42
C ASP A 84 -3.92 11.88 -19.97
N ALA A 85 -2.91 11.21 -19.40
CA ALA A 85 -2.42 11.55 -18.06
C ALA A 85 -1.82 12.96 -18.01
N GLU A 86 -1.08 13.36 -19.07
CA GLU A 86 -0.53 14.71 -19.20
C GLU A 86 -1.64 15.77 -19.35
N ALA A 87 -2.72 15.47 -20.09
CA ALA A 87 -3.87 16.36 -20.24
C ALA A 87 -4.59 16.56 -18.89
N ILE A 88 -4.85 15.49 -18.15
CA ILE A 88 -5.44 15.55 -16.80
C ILE A 88 -4.59 16.43 -15.89
N GLY A 89 -3.28 16.24 -15.90
CA GLY A 89 -2.36 17.03 -15.06
C GLY A 89 -2.32 18.54 -15.40
N ARG A 90 -2.64 18.91 -16.65
CA ARG A 90 -2.71 20.31 -17.09
C ARG A 90 -4.06 20.96 -16.81
N GLU A 91 -5.14 20.22 -16.97
CA GLU A 91 -6.50 20.77 -16.95
C GLU A 91 -7.10 20.82 -15.53
N VAL A 92 -6.64 19.97 -14.62
CA VAL A 92 -7.19 19.87 -13.25
C VAL A 92 -6.20 20.47 -12.25
N GLY A 93 -6.50 21.66 -11.76
CA GLY A 93 -5.58 22.45 -10.91
C GLY A 93 -5.43 22.01 -9.44
N SER A 94 -6.27 21.08 -8.96
CA SER A 94 -6.26 20.60 -7.55
C SER A 94 -5.52 19.27 -7.35
N LEU A 95 -4.76 18.86 -8.36
CA LEU A 95 -4.00 17.61 -8.32
C LEU A 95 -2.61 17.83 -7.73
N ARG A 96 -2.17 16.91 -6.89
CA ARG A 96 -0.81 16.85 -6.37
C ARG A 96 0.12 16.12 -7.33
N SER A 97 -0.33 15.01 -7.90
CA SER A 97 0.41 14.26 -8.90
C SER A 97 -0.53 13.41 -9.77
N VAL A 98 -0.12 13.18 -11.01
CA VAL A 98 -0.79 12.31 -11.97
C VAL A 98 0.24 11.37 -12.55
N SER A 99 0.00 10.07 -12.48
CA SER A 99 0.94 9.05 -12.94
C SER A 99 0.26 8.04 -13.86
N PRO A 100 0.73 7.89 -15.10
CA PRO A 100 0.34 6.79 -15.95
C PRO A 100 0.94 5.49 -15.42
N VAL A 101 0.13 4.43 -15.38
CA VAL A 101 0.52 3.13 -14.84
C VAL A 101 0.12 2.02 -15.79
N SER A 102 1.09 1.17 -16.12
CA SER A 102 0.85 -0.09 -16.82
C SER A 102 1.57 -1.20 -16.10
N SER A 103 0.92 -2.33 -15.86
CA SER A 103 1.53 -3.41 -15.11
C SER A 103 1.23 -4.79 -15.71
N LYS A 104 2.16 -5.71 -15.52
CA LYS A 104 2.07 -7.10 -15.94
C LYS A 104 2.83 -7.98 -14.96
N SER A 105 2.30 -9.16 -14.70
CA SER A 105 3.04 -10.21 -13.99
C SER A 105 4.15 -10.76 -14.89
N VAL A 106 5.38 -10.72 -14.39
CA VAL A 106 6.59 -11.07 -15.16
C VAL A 106 7.50 -11.94 -14.30
N LYS A 107 8.15 -12.92 -14.90
CA LYS A 107 9.19 -13.69 -14.23
C LYS A 107 10.48 -12.87 -14.13
N ALA A 108 10.89 -12.56 -12.91
CA ALA A 108 12.17 -11.95 -12.58
C ALA A 108 13.19 -13.06 -12.26
N ILE A 109 14.44 -12.91 -12.72
CA ILE A 109 15.50 -13.91 -12.56
C ILE A 109 16.78 -13.20 -12.11
N PHE A 110 17.42 -13.78 -11.11
CA PHE A 110 18.75 -13.43 -10.65
C PHE A 110 19.55 -14.69 -10.33
N GLY A 111 20.66 -14.91 -11.00
CA GLY A 111 21.42 -16.15 -10.88
C GLY A 111 20.55 -17.38 -11.12
N ASN A 112 20.46 -18.26 -10.13
CA ASN A 112 19.64 -19.47 -10.16
C ASN A 112 18.24 -19.29 -9.54
N GLN A 113 17.95 -18.08 -9.01
CA GLN A 113 16.67 -17.77 -8.40
C GLN A 113 15.72 -17.16 -9.43
N ASN A 114 14.43 -17.51 -9.31
CA ASN A 114 13.38 -16.89 -10.11
C ASN A 114 12.14 -16.65 -9.26
N TRP A 115 11.43 -15.57 -9.57
CA TRP A 115 10.21 -15.19 -8.90
C TRP A 115 9.27 -14.49 -9.87
N THR A 116 7.99 -14.82 -9.82
CA THR A 116 6.98 -14.10 -10.60
C THR A 116 6.50 -12.91 -9.77
N THR A 117 6.73 -11.71 -10.26
CA THR A 117 6.42 -10.45 -9.60
C THR A 117 5.65 -9.52 -10.50
N GLN A 118 5.01 -8.52 -9.94
CA GLN A 118 4.35 -7.47 -10.70
C GLN A 118 5.36 -6.44 -11.17
N VAL A 119 5.52 -6.33 -12.49
CA VAL A 119 6.33 -5.28 -13.11
C VAL A 119 5.44 -4.12 -13.52
N THR A 120 5.74 -2.93 -12.99
CA THR A 120 4.96 -1.71 -13.20
C THR A 120 5.81 -0.68 -13.95
N GLY A 121 5.33 -0.29 -15.12
CA GLY A 121 5.86 0.84 -15.89
C GLY A 121 5.14 2.12 -15.48
N THR A 122 5.89 3.13 -15.07
CA THR A 122 5.34 4.41 -14.60
C THR A 122 6.38 5.53 -14.63
N ASP A 123 6.03 6.68 -14.12
CA ASP A 123 6.91 7.84 -13.95
C ASP A 123 7.32 8.07 -12.48
N ARG A 124 8.03 9.17 -12.23
CA ARG A 124 8.51 9.51 -10.87
C ARG A 124 7.37 9.87 -9.92
N SER A 125 6.30 10.45 -10.45
CA SER A 125 5.15 10.92 -9.67
C SER A 125 4.41 9.76 -9.00
N TYR A 126 4.55 8.55 -9.52
CA TYR A 126 3.96 7.33 -8.94
C TYR A 126 4.41 7.07 -7.50
N ILE A 127 5.68 7.27 -7.21
CA ILE A 127 6.23 7.02 -5.86
C ILE A 127 5.56 7.96 -4.86
N GLU A 128 5.40 9.23 -5.25
CA GLU A 128 4.73 10.24 -4.46
C GLU A 128 3.21 9.99 -4.36
N ALA A 129 2.54 9.71 -5.50
CA ALA A 129 1.12 9.40 -5.56
C ALA A 129 0.74 8.22 -4.66
N THR A 130 1.57 7.18 -4.63
CA THR A 130 1.35 5.97 -3.83
C THR A 130 1.92 6.05 -2.42
N ASN A 131 2.44 7.21 -2.00
CA ASN A 131 3.07 7.40 -0.70
C ASN A 131 4.11 6.31 -0.37
N ARG A 132 4.96 5.99 -1.37
CA ARG A 132 6.06 5.04 -1.20
C ARG A 132 7.34 5.78 -0.82
N VAL A 133 8.19 5.12 -0.06
CA VAL A 133 9.47 5.66 0.39
C VAL A 133 10.60 4.79 -0.17
N ILE A 134 11.66 5.41 -0.68
CA ILE A 134 12.90 4.72 -1.01
C ILE A 134 13.68 4.48 0.28
N ARG A 135 13.92 3.22 0.60
CA ARG A 135 14.72 2.82 1.76
C ARG A 135 16.22 2.88 1.48
N LEU A 136 16.63 2.43 0.30
CA LEU A 136 18.02 2.44 -0.17
C LEU A 136 18.09 2.87 -1.63
N GLY A 137 19.14 3.57 -2.00
CA GLY A 137 19.35 4.01 -3.37
C GLY A 137 18.60 5.31 -3.71
N ARG A 138 18.09 5.41 -4.94
CA ARG A 138 17.51 6.64 -5.48
C ARG A 138 16.32 6.38 -6.40
N LEU A 139 15.58 7.44 -6.70
CA LEU A 139 14.57 7.46 -7.76
C LEU A 139 15.20 7.55 -9.16
N PHE A 140 14.40 7.29 -10.19
CA PHE A 140 14.75 7.59 -11.58
C PHE A 140 15.08 9.06 -11.76
N SER A 141 16.12 9.37 -12.53
CA SER A 141 16.34 10.73 -13.04
C SER A 141 15.39 11.03 -14.19
N GLU A 142 15.16 12.30 -14.49
CA GLU A 142 14.34 12.67 -15.65
C GLU A 142 14.95 12.19 -16.99
N SER A 143 16.28 12.18 -17.07
CA SER A 143 16.99 11.68 -18.23
C SER A 143 16.77 10.18 -18.43
N GLU A 144 16.78 9.38 -17.34
CA GLU A 144 16.51 7.93 -17.37
C GLU A 144 15.07 7.63 -17.79
N VAL A 145 14.10 8.41 -17.28
CA VAL A 145 12.69 8.28 -17.68
C VAL A 145 12.52 8.61 -19.17
N ARG A 146 13.09 9.71 -19.66
CA ARG A 146 12.99 10.11 -21.09
C ARG A 146 13.71 9.16 -22.01
N ALA A 147 14.89 8.72 -21.64
CA ALA A 147 15.69 7.78 -22.44
C ALA A 147 15.09 6.36 -22.43
N GLY A 148 14.26 6.02 -21.48
CA GLY A 148 13.81 4.65 -21.26
C GLY A 148 14.97 3.76 -20.83
N ALA A 149 15.74 4.20 -19.83
CA ALA A 149 16.91 3.48 -19.34
C ALA A 149 16.52 2.15 -18.70
N ALA A 150 17.41 1.16 -18.77
CA ALA A 150 17.21 -0.16 -18.20
C ALA A 150 17.56 -0.17 -16.69
N VAL A 151 16.85 0.65 -15.92
CA VAL A 151 16.97 0.77 -14.47
C VAL A 151 15.65 0.40 -13.81
N CYS A 152 15.71 -0.12 -12.58
CA CYS A 152 14.51 -0.52 -11.85
C CYS A 152 14.61 -0.20 -10.35
N ILE A 153 13.44 -0.08 -9.73
CA ILE A 153 13.25 0.04 -8.28
C ILE A 153 12.46 -1.19 -7.85
N THR A 154 12.89 -1.87 -6.79
CA THR A 154 12.27 -3.11 -6.32
C THR A 154 11.65 -2.96 -4.95
N GLY A 155 10.56 -3.70 -4.71
CA GLY A 155 10.01 -3.88 -3.38
C GLY A 155 10.75 -4.94 -2.55
N GLU A 156 10.49 -4.95 -1.26
CA GLU A 156 11.21 -5.79 -0.30
C GLU A 156 11.00 -7.28 -0.53
N THR A 157 9.81 -7.71 -0.95
CA THR A 157 9.50 -9.11 -1.25
C THR A 157 10.35 -9.65 -2.40
N VAL A 158 10.54 -8.87 -3.46
CA VAL A 158 11.41 -9.26 -4.58
C VAL A 158 12.85 -9.44 -4.12
N VAL A 159 13.36 -8.52 -3.29
CA VAL A 159 14.71 -8.62 -2.71
C VAL A 159 14.84 -9.90 -1.86
N LYS A 160 13.87 -10.19 -1.00
CA LYS A 160 13.86 -11.41 -0.18
C LYS A 160 13.84 -12.68 -1.04
N LYS A 161 13.03 -12.71 -2.10
CA LYS A 161 12.83 -13.90 -2.95
C LYS A 161 13.99 -14.17 -3.89
N LEU A 162 14.60 -13.14 -4.47
CA LEU A 162 15.69 -13.30 -5.45
C LEU A 162 17.09 -13.25 -4.82
N PHE A 163 17.28 -12.46 -3.76
CA PHE A 163 18.59 -12.21 -3.16
C PHE A 163 18.73 -12.78 -1.73
N GLY A 164 17.70 -13.50 -1.23
CA GLY A 164 17.73 -14.02 0.14
C GLY A 164 17.82 -12.93 1.22
N GLY A 165 17.43 -11.70 0.90
CA GLY A 165 17.50 -10.56 1.80
C GLY A 165 18.85 -9.82 1.80
N GLN A 166 19.82 -10.25 0.95
CA GLN A 166 21.07 -9.53 0.75
C GLN A 166 20.85 -8.19 0.03
N ASN A 167 21.88 -7.33 0.05
CA ASN A 167 21.78 -6.05 -0.64
C ASN A 167 21.70 -6.25 -2.16
N ALA A 168 20.59 -5.83 -2.74
CA ALA A 168 20.31 -5.95 -4.18
C ALA A 168 20.65 -4.66 -4.96
N LEU A 169 21.07 -3.58 -4.28
CA LEU A 169 21.35 -2.30 -4.92
C LEU A 169 22.57 -2.42 -5.86
N GLY A 170 22.43 -1.96 -7.10
CA GLY A 170 23.45 -2.07 -8.14
C GLY A 170 23.46 -3.39 -8.89
N GLU A 171 22.73 -4.41 -8.41
CA GLU A 171 22.63 -5.71 -9.07
C GLU A 171 21.68 -5.64 -10.28
N LYS A 172 21.88 -6.56 -11.24
CA LYS A 172 21.06 -6.64 -12.47
C LYS A 172 20.12 -7.83 -12.40
N ILE A 173 18.83 -7.58 -12.46
CA ILE A 173 17.80 -8.61 -12.59
C ILE A 173 17.31 -8.70 -14.03
N ARG A 174 17.00 -9.91 -14.48
CA ARG A 174 16.39 -10.15 -15.79
C ARG A 174 14.88 -10.25 -15.64
N LEU A 175 14.15 -9.41 -16.38
CA LEU A 175 12.69 -9.39 -16.47
C LEU A 175 12.28 -9.80 -17.88
N GLU A 176 11.88 -11.05 -18.10
CA GLU A 176 11.64 -11.62 -19.44
C GLU A 176 12.81 -11.36 -20.42
N LYS A 177 12.70 -10.31 -21.24
CA LYS A 177 13.63 -9.96 -22.32
C LYS A 177 14.59 -8.82 -22.00
N ILE A 178 14.46 -8.19 -20.84
CA ILE A 178 15.30 -7.06 -20.42
C ILE A 178 16.08 -7.39 -19.15
N SER A 179 17.32 -6.94 -19.08
CA SER A 179 18.09 -6.87 -17.84
C SER A 179 18.07 -5.42 -17.35
N CYS A 180 17.64 -5.19 -16.11
CA CYS A 180 17.64 -3.86 -15.50
C CYS A 180 18.48 -3.84 -14.24
N GLU A 181 19.15 -2.72 -14.00
CA GLU A 181 19.94 -2.46 -12.80
C GLU A 181 19.04 -1.92 -11.69
N ILE A 182 19.14 -2.50 -10.51
CA ILE A 182 18.40 -2.05 -9.32
C ILE A 182 19.07 -0.79 -8.75
N ILE A 183 18.43 0.35 -8.97
CA ILE A 183 18.91 1.66 -8.47
C ILE A 183 18.24 2.10 -7.18
N GLY A 184 17.18 1.41 -6.76
CA GLY A 184 16.45 1.73 -5.53
C GLY A 184 15.70 0.53 -4.98
N ILE A 185 15.54 0.53 -3.66
CA ILE A 185 14.77 -0.47 -2.91
C ILE A 185 13.73 0.29 -2.09
N LEU A 186 12.47 -0.09 -2.25
CA LEU A 186 11.34 0.49 -1.52
C LEU A 186 11.35 0.06 -0.05
N GLN A 187 10.86 0.92 0.81
CA GLN A 187 10.48 0.55 2.16
C GLN A 187 9.24 -0.35 2.11
N GLY A 188 9.25 -1.43 2.88
CA GLY A 188 8.13 -2.34 2.96
C GLY A 188 6.86 -1.66 3.51
N LYS A 189 5.74 -1.91 2.85
CA LYS A 189 4.38 -1.51 3.26
C LYS A 189 3.58 -2.69 3.81
N GLY A 190 4.01 -3.92 3.54
CA GLY A 190 3.29 -5.13 3.90
C GLY A 190 2.09 -5.41 3.00
N GLN A 191 1.10 -6.10 3.56
CA GLN A 191 -0.13 -6.44 2.84
C GLN A 191 -1.17 -5.32 2.95
N ASN A 192 -1.94 -5.14 1.88
CA ASN A 192 -3.11 -4.26 1.90
C ASN A 192 -4.30 -4.94 2.62
N SER A 193 -5.41 -4.21 2.76
CA SER A 193 -6.64 -4.70 3.40
C SER A 193 -7.27 -5.93 2.71
N MET A 194 -6.90 -6.21 1.46
CA MET A 194 -7.34 -7.37 0.68
C MET A 194 -6.36 -8.53 0.76
N GLY A 195 -5.31 -8.45 1.61
CA GLY A 195 -4.28 -9.48 1.77
C GLY A 195 -3.25 -9.54 0.63
N GLN A 196 -3.25 -8.59 -0.30
CA GLN A 196 -2.27 -8.54 -1.38
C GLN A 196 -0.97 -7.91 -0.89
N ASP A 197 0.15 -8.56 -1.21
CA ASP A 197 1.49 -8.05 -0.89
C ASP A 197 1.82 -6.84 -1.78
N GLN A 198 1.96 -5.67 -1.14
CA GLN A 198 2.31 -4.43 -1.82
C GLN A 198 3.81 -4.33 -2.14
N ASP A 199 4.61 -5.21 -1.57
CA ASP A 199 6.06 -5.20 -1.69
C ASP A 199 6.58 -6.16 -2.76
N ASP A 200 5.67 -6.94 -3.38
CA ASP A 200 5.98 -7.79 -4.54
C ASP A 200 5.84 -7.00 -5.85
N ILE A 201 6.74 -6.06 -6.05
CA ILE A 201 6.71 -5.14 -7.19
C ILE A 201 8.12 -4.80 -7.69
N VAL A 202 8.23 -4.65 -9.02
CA VAL A 202 9.38 -4.03 -9.70
C VAL A 202 8.87 -2.86 -10.53
N ILE A 203 9.43 -1.69 -10.33
CA ILE A 203 9.05 -0.45 -11.02
C ILE A 203 10.09 -0.11 -12.07
N LEU A 204 9.65 0.17 -13.29
CA LEU A 204 10.45 0.60 -14.44
C LEU A 204 9.99 1.97 -14.93
N PRO A 205 10.85 2.75 -15.59
CA PRO A 205 10.39 3.87 -16.40
C PRO A 205 9.36 3.42 -17.43
N LEU A 206 8.26 4.18 -17.61
CA LEU A 206 7.15 3.81 -18.49
C LEU A 206 7.62 3.51 -19.92
N ALA A 207 8.53 4.32 -20.45
CA ALA A 207 9.09 4.12 -21.78
C ALA A 207 9.85 2.78 -21.91
N THR A 208 10.56 2.36 -20.85
CA THR A 208 11.24 1.06 -20.80
C THR A 208 10.22 -0.08 -20.77
N TYR A 209 9.21 0.05 -19.94
CA TYR A 209 8.13 -0.92 -19.84
C TYR A 209 7.42 -1.12 -21.19
N HIS A 210 7.00 -0.04 -21.84
CA HIS A 210 6.33 -0.09 -23.15
C HIS A 210 7.18 -0.79 -24.21
N ARG A 211 8.45 -0.41 -24.33
CA ARG A 211 9.35 -0.94 -25.36
C ARG A 211 9.78 -2.39 -25.11
N ARG A 212 9.93 -2.80 -23.86
CA ARG A 212 10.62 -4.04 -23.49
C ARG A 212 9.74 -5.11 -22.87
N ILE A 213 8.63 -4.71 -22.23
CA ILE A 213 7.72 -5.64 -21.52
C ILE A 213 6.37 -5.72 -22.23
N ALA A 214 5.71 -4.58 -22.47
CA ALA A 214 4.36 -4.56 -23.04
C ALA A 214 4.34 -4.74 -24.57
N GLY A 215 5.29 -4.14 -25.28
CA GLY A 215 5.30 -4.12 -26.76
C GLY A 215 4.27 -3.16 -27.37
N ASN A 216 3.59 -2.36 -26.55
CA ASN A 216 2.64 -1.32 -26.96
C ASN A 216 2.83 -0.07 -26.07
N THR A 217 2.09 1.00 -26.34
CA THR A 217 2.15 2.27 -25.60
C THR A 217 0.89 2.51 -24.75
N ASP A 218 0.14 1.45 -24.48
CA ASP A 218 -1.11 1.53 -23.75
C ASP A 218 -0.86 1.72 -22.26
N VAL A 219 -1.65 2.62 -21.66
CA VAL A 219 -1.68 2.87 -20.24
C VAL A 219 -2.92 2.19 -19.67
N GLY A 220 -2.69 1.26 -18.74
CA GLY A 220 -3.77 0.47 -18.15
C GLY A 220 -4.57 1.22 -17.10
N MET A 221 -3.97 2.23 -16.47
CA MET A 221 -4.58 3.00 -15.38
C MET A 221 -3.85 4.34 -15.23
N ILE A 222 -4.58 5.36 -14.80
CA ILE A 222 -3.99 6.63 -14.36
C ILE A 222 -4.22 6.74 -12.85
N GLN A 223 -3.14 6.90 -12.10
CA GLN A 223 -3.19 7.17 -10.67
C GLN A 223 -3.05 8.67 -10.44
N ILE A 224 -3.95 9.20 -9.63
CA ILE A 224 -4.06 10.64 -9.35
C ILE A 224 -4.02 10.82 -7.84
N SER A 225 -3.13 11.66 -7.36
CA SER A 225 -3.14 12.13 -5.97
C SER A 225 -3.71 13.54 -5.93
N VAL A 226 -4.73 13.74 -5.10
CA VAL A 226 -5.39 15.04 -4.91
C VAL A 226 -4.73 15.76 -3.73
N GLN A 227 -4.69 17.11 -3.78
CA GLN A 227 -4.18 17.92 -2.68
C GLN A 227 -5.05 17.75 -1.42
N ASP A 228 -4.41 17.79 -0.23
CA ASP A 228 -5.13 17.70 1.03
C ASP A 228 -6.13 18.85 1.17
N GLY A 229 -7.40 18.51 1.47
CA GLY A 229 -8.46 19.50 1.61
C GLY A 229 -9.17 19.92 0.32
N ALA A 230 -8.80 19.38 -0.84
CA ALA A 230 -9.55 19.60 -2.06
C ALA A 230 -10.87 18.81 -2.02
N SER A 231 -12.00 19.50 -2.31
CA SER A 231 -13.29 18.84 -2.44
C SER A 231 -13.31 17.95 -3.68
N THR A 232 -13.68 16.68 -3.51
CA THR A 232 -13.87 15.70 -4.60
C THR A 232 -15.28 15.77 -5.19
N GLU A 233 -16.11 16.72 -4.74
CA GLU A 233 -17.52 16.89 -5.13
C GLU A 233 -17.74 18.03 -6.15
N LYS A 234 -16.89 18.15 -7.17
CA LYS A 234 -17.18 19.09 -8.28
C LYS A 234 -17.07 18.39 -9.61
#